data_1363333e7f18f83ef62d35d6f4a659f6
#
_entry.id   1363333e7f18f83ef62d35d6f4a659f6
#
_cell.length_a   1.000
_cell.length_b   1.000
_cell.length_c   1.000
_cell.angle_alpha   90.00
_cell.angle_beta   90.00
_cell.angle_gamma   90.00
#
_symmetry.space_group_name_H-M   'P 1'
#
loop_
_entity.id
_entity.type
_entity.pdbx_description
1 polymer ?
#
loop_
_entity_poly.entity_id
_entity_poly.type
_entity_poly.pdbx_seq_one_letter_code
_entity_poly.pdbx_strand_id
1 'polypeptide(L)' 'MIDFNDPEQRLDYLLHHGVDAYNKVMEDHFAKTVVETVNGHPIRLVHTMRFGALYMVDGLNRGHQTLDGARQIARGEA' A
#
# COMPACT_ATOMS: atom_id res chain seq x y z
N MET A 1 -12.74 -1.29 15.36
CA MET A 1 -11.69 -1.81 14.47
C MET A 1 -10.78 -0.67 14.02
N ILE A 2 -9.48 -0.88 14.02
CA ILE A 2 -8.53 0.17 13.65
C ILE A 2 -8.57 0.39 12.15
N ASP A 3 -8.58 1.65 11.74
CA ASP A 3 -8.41 2.03 10.35
C ASP A 3 -6.92 2.26 10.07
N PHE A 4 -6.28 1.31 9.41
CA PHE A 4 -4.86 1.41 9.09
C PHE A 4 -4.55 2.42 7.97
N ASN A 5 -5.56 2.99 7.35
CA ASN A 5 -5.37 4.11 6.44
C ASN A 5 -5.24 5.45 7.18
N ASP A 6 -5.61 5.49 8.46
CA ASP A 6 -5.45 6.67 9.30
C ASP A 6 -4.07 6.64 9.98
N PRO A 7 -3.19 7.63 9.72
CA PRO A 7 -1.85 7.66 10.31
C PRO A 7 -1.83 7.71 11.84
N GLU A 8 -2.80 8.39 12.44
CA GLU A 8 -2.88 8.48 13.91
C GLU A 8 -3.21 7.13 14.52
N GLN A 9 -4.14 6.38 13.93
CA GLN A 9 -4.51 5.06 14.40
C GLN A 9 -3.36 4.06 14.21
N ARG A 10 -2.61 4.17 13.10
CA ARG A 10 -1.43 3.34 12.89
C ARG A 10 -0.37 3.58 13.95
N LEU A 11 -0.10 4.84 14.26
CA LEU A 11 0.88 5.21 15.28
C LEU A 11 0.45 4.72 16.65
N ASP A 12 -0.83 4.88 16.98
CA ASP A 12 -1.39 4.43 18.24
C ASP A 12 -1.24 2.91 18.39
N TYR A 13 -1.54 2.15 17.35
CA TYR A 13 -1.36 0.71 17.35
C TYR A 13 0.10 0.33 17.58
N LEU A 14 1.02 0.98 16.89
CA LEU A 14 2.46 0.75 17.05
C LEU A 14 2.92 0.97 18.48
N LEU A 15 2.46 2.05 19.11
CA LEU A 15 2.84 2.40 20.48
C LEU A 15 2.28 1.41 21.51
N HIS A 16 1.11 0.83 21.27
CA HIS A 16 0.45 -0.08 22.21
C HIS A 16 0.85 -1.54 22.03
N HIS A 17 1.19 -1.97 20.84
CA HIS A 17 1.41 -3.38 20.50
C HIS A 17 2.84 -3.73 20.10
N GLY A 18 3.67 -2.73 19.79
CA GLY A 18 5.07 -2.92 19.41
C GLY A 18 5.26 -3.11 17.90
N VAL A 19 6.54 -3.07 17.49
CA VAL A 19 6.93 -3.07 16.07
C VAL A 19 6.57 -4.38 15.37
N ASP A 20 6.82 -5.52 16.02
CA ASP A 20 6.57 -6.83 15.39
C ASP A 20 5.08 -7.05 15.11
N ALA A 21 4.22 -6.71 16.08
CA ALA A 21 2.77 -6.81 15.92
C ALA A 21 2.27 -5.84 14.85
N TYR A 22 2.80 -4.62 14.84
CA TYR A 22 2.48 -3.60 13.84
C TYR A 22 2.82 -4.09 12.44
N ASN A 23 4.03 -4.60 12.24
CA ASN A 23 4.47 -5.09 10.93
C ASN A 23 3.60 -6.23 10.43
N LYS A 24 3.25 -7.17 11.30
CA LYS A 24 2.39 -8.31 10.92
C LYS A 24 1.01 -7.86 10.46
N VAL A 25 0.40 -6.93 11.19
CA VAL A 25 -0.92 -6.41 10.84
C VAL A 25 -0.87 -5.58 9.56
N MET A 26 0.19 -4.80 9.36
CA MET A 26 0.37 -4.03 8.14
C MET A 26 0.57 -4.92 6.92
N GLU A 27 1.31 -6.03 7.05
CA GLU A 27 1.44 -7.00 5.96
C GLU A 27 0.09 -7.58 5.57
N ASP A 28 -0.74 -7.98 6.54
CA ASP A 28 -2.09 -8.48 6.28
C ASP A 28 -2.97 -7.41 5.62
N HIS A 29 -2.89 -6.18 6.10
CA HIS A 29 -3.64 -5.06 5.53
C HIS A 29 -3.24 -4.81 4.07
N PHE A 30 -1.95 -4.75 3.78
CA PHE A 30 -1.47 -4.53 2.42
C PHE A 30 -1.83 -5.69 1.49
N ALA A 31 -1.80 -6.92 1.99
CA ALA A 31 -2.25 -8.07 1.20
C ALA A 31 -3.70 -7.94 0.76
N LYS A 32 -4.54 -7.31 1.58
CA LYS A 32 -5.96 -7.09 1.29
C LYS A 32 -6.22 -5.87 0.40
N THR A 33 -5.23 -5.01 0.20
CA THR A 33 -5.39 -3.78 -0.60
C THR A 33 -4.94 -3.95 -2.05
N VAL A 34 -4.61 -5.16 -2.47
CA VAL A 34 -4.30 -5.43 -3.87
C VAL A 34 -5.56 -5.23 -4.71
N VAL A 35 -5.52 -4.27 -5.64
CA VAL A 35 -6.67 -3.96 -6.49
C VAL A 35 -6.61 -4.69 -7.82
N GLU A 36 -5.40 -5.01 -8.29
CA GLU A 36 -5.19 -5.67 -9.58
C GLU A 36 -3.77 -6.23 -9.64
N THR A 37 -3.57 -7.28 -10.45
CA THR A 37 -2.24 -7.79 -10.77
C THR A 37 -2.03 -7.66 -12.27
N VAL A 38 -0.96 -6.98 -12.67
CA VAL A 38 -0.62 -6.73 -14.06
C VAL A 38 0.81 -7.20 -14.31
N ASN A 39 0.98 -8.02 -15.33
CA ASN A 39 2.28 -8.55 -15.73
C ASN A 39 3.05 -9.23 -14.57
N GLY A 40 2.30 -9.91 -13.68
CA GLY A 40 2.88 -10.55 -12.51
C GLY A 40 3.19 -9.62 -11.34
N HIS A 41 2.90 -8.32 -11.47
CA HIS A 41 3.12 -7.32 -10.43
C HIS A 41 1.80 -6.94 -9.77
N PRO A 42 1.60 -7.22 -8.47
CA PRO A 42 0.42 -6.75 -7.76
C PRO A 42 0.45 -5.23 -7.64
N ILE A 43 -0.69 -4.60 -7.88
CA ILE A 43 -0.88 -3.16 -7.69
C ILE A 43 -1.66 -2.98 -6.39
N ARG A 44 -1.08 -2.26 -5.44
CA ARG A 44 -1.66 -2.01 -4.13
C ARG A 44 -2.09 -0.56 -4.00
N LEU A 45 -3.27 -0.35 -3.44
CA LEU A 45 -3.71 0.99 -3.06
C LEU A 45 -3.18 1.29 -1.67
N VAL A 46 -2.32 2.30 -1.56
CA VAL A 46 -1.77 2.75 -0.28
C VAL A 46 -2.16 4.21 -0.03
N HIS A 47 -2.37 4.54 1.23
CA HIS A 47 -2.69 5.90 1.65
C HIS A 47 -1.47 6.50 2.32
N THR A 48 -0.98 7.62 1.78
CA THR A 48 0.17 8.33 2.32
C THR A 48 -0.26 9.68 2.88
N MET A 49 0.44 10.13 3.90
CA MET A 49 0.18 11.45 4.50
C MET A 49 0.54 12.59 3.55
N ARG A 50 1.53 12.38 2.69
CA ARG A 50 2.11 13.43 1.86
C ARG A 50 1.42 13.55 0.50
N PHE A 51 1.06 12.41 -0.10
CA PHE A 51 0.53 12.36 -1.47
C PHE A 51 -0.90 11.84 -1.56
N GLY A 52 -1.53 11.53 -0.42
CA GLY A 52 -2.84 10.91 -0.41
C GLY A 52 -2.79 9.46 -0.88
N ALA A 53 -3.76 9.05 -1.67
CA ALA A 53 -3.83 7.68 -2.18
C ALA A 53 -2.89 7.49 -3.38
N LEU A 54 -2.11 6.41 -3.35
CA LEU A 54 -1.20 6.02 -4.43
C LEU A 54 -1.39 4.55 -4.77
N TYR A 55 -1.26 4.22 -6.05
CA TYR A 55 -1.23 2.84 -6.53
C TYR A 55 0.22 2.42 -6.68
N MET A 56 0.69 1.55 -5.77
CA MET A 56 2.06 1.06 -5.76
C MET A 56 2.16 -0.26 -6.51
N VAL A 57 3.18 -0.36 -7.36
CA VAL A 57 3.45 -1.59 -8.13
C VAL A 57 4.51 -2.40 -7.39
N ASP A 58 4.12 -3.57 -6.88
CA ASP A 58 5.04 -4.47 -6.17
C ASP A 58 6.14 -4.99 -7.10
N GLY A 59 7.34 -5.08 -6.56
CA GLY A 59 8.49 -5.58 -7.29
C GLY A 59 9.24 -4.53 -8.07
N LEU A 60 8.60 -3.42 -8.43
CA LEU A 60 9.23 -2.33 -9.18
C LEU A 60 9.55 -1.11 -8.33
N ASN A 61 9.07 -1.09 -7.09
CA ASN A 61 9.25 0.01 -6.15
C ASN A 61 8.84 1.37 -6.74
N ARG A 62 7.78 1.38 -7.54
CA ARG A 62 7.24 2.57 -8.20
C ARG A 62 5.73 2.63 -8.00
N GLY A 63 5.18 3.81 -8.08
CA GLY A 63 3.75 4.01 -7.94
C GLY A 63 3.25 5.19 -8.76
N HIS A 64 1.93 5.31 -8.83
CA HIS A 64 1.26 6.39 -9.54
C HIS A 64 -0.03 6.78 -8.83
N GLN A 65 -0.47 8.01 -9.01
CA GLN A 65 -1.71 8.51 -8.41
C GLN A 65 -2.96 7.88 -9.03
N THR A 66 -2.86 7.38 -10.26
CA THR A 66 -3.98 6.75 -10.95
C THR A 66 -3.71 5.27 -11.20
N LEU A 67 -4.78 4.48 -11.26
CA LEU A 67 -4.67 3.05 -11.56
C LEU A 67 -4.12 2.81 -12.97
N ASP A 68 -4.53 3.62 -13.94
CA ASP A 68 -4.01 3.50 -15.31
C ASP A 68 -2.51 3.75 -15.38
N GLY A 69 -2.01 4.76 -14.64
CA GLY A 69 -0.58 5.01 -14.54
C GLY A 69 0.18 3.84 -13.92
N ALA A 70 -0.36 3.24 -12.87
CA ALA A 70 0.24 2.06 -12.24
C ALA A 70 0.25 0.86 -13.19
N ARG A 71 -0.81 0.66 -13.97
CA ARG A 71 -0.85 -0.39 -15.00
C ARG A 71 0.24 -0.21 -16.04
N GLN A 72 0.48 1.01 -16.49
CA GLN A 72 1.55 1.32 -17.44
C GLN A 72 2.93 1.01 -16.85
N ILE A 73 3.15 1.37 -15.59
CA ILE A 73 4.40 1.04 -14.88
C ILE A 73 4.58 -0.48 -14.82
N ALA A 74 3.54 -1.21 -14.45
CA ALA A 74 3.61 -2.67 -14.33
C ALA A 74 3.89 -3.36 -15.67
N ARG A 75 3.45 -2.77 -16.77
CA ARG A 75 3.72 -3.28 -18.13
C ARG A 75 5.08 -2.86 -18.66
N GLY A 76 5.78 -1.95 -17.99
CA GLY A 76 7.04 -1.40 -18.47
C GLY A 76 6.89 -0.30 -19.52
N GLU A 77 5.71 0.32 -19.60
CA GLU A 77 5.41 1.35 -20.59
C GLU A 77 5.70 2.77 -20.08
N ALA A 78 5.91 2.94 -18.80
CA ALA A 78 6.12 4.26 -18.20
C ALA A 78 7.51 4.38 -17.59
#